data_919d953f75198c8b16ba92dbd6a18380
#
_entry.id   919d953f75198c8b16ba92dbd6a18380
#
_cell.length_a   1.000
_cell.length_b   1.000
_cell.length_c   1.000
_cell.angle_alpha   90.00
_cell.angle_beta   90.00
_cell.angle_gamma   90.00
#
_symmetry.space_group_name_H-M   'P 1'
#
loop_
_entity.id
_entity.type
_entity.pdbx_description
1 polymer ?
#
loop_
_entity_poly.entity_id
_entity_poly.type
_entity_poly.pdbx_seq_one_letter_code
_entity_poly.pdbx_strand_id
1 'polypeptide(L)'
;MAFTDYETEQLHKALLKEIRRCAVTLGMKKTSVDQLTKAVGIAKGSFYKFYESKEMAFFAVLESIHSELYGVADHALSEANGLPPSERAAKAVLAVCRRLSDTGDMIFIENDAKLLLQRLPEDIKNVHYHDDETHIRLLLEKYDLAPNRGSQRDAAIRHKVIFLQKQTDVRLVIVVMDIFDVIRQSL
;
A
#
# COMPACT_ATOMS: atom_id res chain seq x y z
N MET A 1 9.98 25.18 23.37
CA MET A 1 10.63 25.51 22.10
C MET A 1 9.77 24.93 20.96
N ALA A 2 9.55 25.70 19.91
CA ALA A 2 8.95 25.17 18.69
C ALA A 2 10.07 24.51 17.87
N PHE A 3 9.80 23.36 17.28
CA PHE A 3 10.72 22.71 16.36
C PHE A 3 10.82 23.55 15.06
N THR A 4 11.99 23.57 14.46
CA THR A 4 12.17 24.08 13.10
C THR A 4 11.47 23.15 12.09
N ASP A 5 11.22 23.63 10.88
CA ASP A 5 10.61 22.80 9.82
C ASP A 5 11.44 21.55 9.53
N TYR A 6 12.76 21.69 9.51
CA TYR A 6 13.69 20.56 9.33
C TYR A 6 13.58 19.54 10.48
N GLU A 7 13.58 19.98 11.74
CA GLU A 7 13.42 19.08 12.90
C GLU A 7 12.06 18.40 12.88
N THR A 8 11.00 19.13 12.49
CA THR A 8 9.65 18.59 12.36
C THR A 8 9.60 17.47 11.31
N GLU A 9 10.23 17.66 10.16
CA GLU A 9 10.32 16.64 9.12
C GLU A 9 11.11 15.40 9.59
N GLN A 10 12.24 15.58 10.28
CA GLN A 10 13.02 14.46 10.81
C GLN A 10 12.25 13.69 11.88
N LEU A 11 11.53 14.37 12.75
CA LEU A 11 10.67 13.75 13.76
C LEU A 11 9.52 12.97 13.11
N HIS A 12 8.90 13.53 12.08
CA HIS A 12 7.84 12.84 11.33
C HIS A 12 8.35 11.55 10.69
N LYS A 13 9.52 11.61 10.04
CA LYS A 13 10.16 10.41 9.45
C LYS A 13 10.49 9.36 10.51
N ALA A 14 11.06 9.79 11.64
CA ALA A 14 11.37 8.89 12.74
C ALA A 14 10.11 8.25 13.34
N LEU A 15 9.04 9.02 13.49
CA LEU A 15 7.78 8.56 14.01
C LEU A 15 7.12 7.55 13.05
N LEU A 16 7.07 7.84 11.75
CA LEU A 16 6.54 6.94 10.72
C LEU A 16 7.31 5.60 10.70
N LYS A 17 8.64 5.66 10.78
CA LYS A 17 9.50 4.48 10.86
C LYS A 17 9.19 3.63 12.10
N GLU A 18 9.01 4.26 13.26
CA GLU A 18 8.67 3.54 14.50
C GLU A 18 7.26 2.94 14.46
N ILE A 19 6.28 3.65 13.88
CA ILE A 19 4.93 3.12 13.69
C ILE A 19 4.98 1.88 12.79
N ARG A 20 5.73 1.92 11.67
CA ARG A 20 5.91 0.76 10.78
C ARG A 20 6.57 -0.41 11.50
N ARG A 21 7.62 -0.16 12.28
CA ARG A 21 8.24 -1.20 13.13
C ARG A 21 7.22 -1.85 14.06
N CYS A 22 6.42 -1.05 14.73
CA CYS A 22 5.36 -1.55 15.60
C CYS A 22 4.26 -2.30 14.82
N ALA A 23 3.91 -1.85 13.62
CA ALA A 23 2.93 -2.50 12.77
C ALA A 23 3.32 -3.96 12.46
N VAL A 24 4.58 -4.20 12.10
CA VAL A 24 5.06 -5.54 11.75
C VAL A 24 5.43 -6.42 12.95
N THR A 25 5.66 -5.83 14.15
CA THR A 25 6.11 -6.59 15.33
C THR A 25 5.02 -6.80 16.38
N LEU A 26 4.27 -5.76 16.72
CA LEU A 26 3.27 -5.76 17.79
C LEU A 26 1.83 -5.77 17.24
N GLY A 27 1.65 -5.19 16.06
CA GLY A 27 0.36 -4.87 15.48
C GLY A 27 -0.27 -3.58 16.05
N MET A 28 -1.24 -3.04 15.33
CA MET A 28 -1.91 -1.78 15.68
C MET A 28 -2.61 -1.86 17.04
N LYS A 29 -3.26 -2.99 17.37
CA LYS A 29 -4.03 -3.13 18.63
C LYS A 29 -3.15 -3.01 19.86
N LYS A 30 -1.95 -3.59 19.84
CA LYS A 30 -1.03 -3.63 20.99
C LYS A 30 -0.10 -2.42 21.06
N THR A 31 -0.08 -1.57 20.05
CA THR A 31 0.71 -0.34 20.02
C THR A 31 -0.07 0.82 20.62
N SER A 32 0.55 1.56 21.53
CA SER A 32 0.00 2.80 22.12
C SER A 32 0.74 4.04 21.63
N VAL A 33 0.06 5.19 21.62
CA VAL A 33 0.69 6.49 21.29
C VAL A 33 1.83 6.80 22.25
N ASP A 34 1.70 6.43 23.53
CA ASP A 34 2.76 6.66 24.52
C ASP A 34 4.02 5.85 24.23
N GLN A 35 3.89 4.61 23.73
CA GLN A 35 5.04 3.82 23.28
C GLN A 35 5.74 4.47 22.08
N LEU A 36 4.97 4.91 21.07
CA LEU A 36 5.50 5.55 19.86
C LEU A 36 6.25 6.84 20.20
N THR A 37 5.64 7.72 20.98
CA THR A 37 6.22 9.01 21.35
C THR A 37 7.45 8.85 22.23
N LYS A 38 7.44 7.89 23.16
CA LYS A 38 8.60 7.57 24.00
C LYS A 38 9.77 7.06 23.17
N ALA A 39 9.52 6.22 22.17
CA ALA A 39 10.54 5.65 21.31
C ALA A 39 11.28 6.70 20.47
N VAL A 40 10.58 7.76 20.04
CA VAL A 40 11.18 8.86 19.24
C VAL A 40 11.53 10.08 20.07
N GLY A 41 11.32 10.05 21.41
CA GLY A 41 11.71 11.13 22.33
C GLY A 41 10.86 12.39 22.24
N ILE A 42 9.57 12.29 21.88
CA ILE A 42 8.66 13.44 21.80
C ILE A 42 7.54 13.37 22.85
N ALA A 43 6.96 14.51 23.17
CA ALA A 43 5.77 14.55 24.01
C ALA A 43 4.54 14.01 23.28
N LYS A 44 3.59 13.41 24.01
CA LYS A 44 2.33 12.88 23.45
C LYS A 44 1.55 13.94 22.65
N GLY A 45 1.52 15.20 23.11
CA GLY A 45 0.90 16.30 22.38
C GLY A 45 1.55 16.59 21.01
N SER A 46 2.85 16.25 20.84
CA SER A 46 3.52 16.42 19.56
C SER A 46 3.08 15.36 18.54
N PHE A 47 2.67 14.17 18.96
CA PHE A 47 2.09 13.15 18.07
C PHE A 47 0.85 13.67 17.35
N TYR A 48 -0.04 14.33 18.09
CA TYR A 48 -1.29 14.87 17.55
C TYR A 48 -1.13 16.10 16.65
N LYS A 49 0.10 16.63 16.50
CA LYS A 49 0.43 17.58 15.44
C LYS A 49 0.69 16.89 14.09
N PHE A 50 1.09 15.63 14.10
CA PHE A 50 1.35 14.85 12.90
C PHE A 50 0.13 14.02 12.47
N TYR A 51 -0.59 13.44 13.42
CA TYR A 51 -1.68 12.52 13.16
C TYR A 51 -2.85 12.76 14.10
N GLU A 52 -4.05 12.90 13.57
CA GLU A 52 -5.27 13.13 14.35
C GLU A 52 -5.61 11.96 15.29
N SER A 53 -5.23 10.74 14.89
CA SER A 53 -5.46 9.52 15.65
C SER A 53 -4.36 8.50 15.45
N LYS A 54 -4.36 7.45 16.28
CA LYS A 54 -3.48 6.30 16.08
C LYS A 54 -3.80 5.59 14.76
N GLU A 55 -5.06 5.47 14.42
CA GLU A 55 -5.52 4.89 13.16
C GLU A 55 -4.97 5.66 11.96
N MET A 56 -5.00 7.00 11.97
CA MET A 56 -4.41 7.82 10.90
C MET A 56 -2.90 7.65 10.81
N ALA A 57 -2.21 7.44 11.92
CA ALA A 57 -0.78 7.16 11.92
C ALA A 57 -0.45 5.80 11.27
N PHE A 58 -1.23 4.77 11.56
CA PHE A 58 -1.09 3.46 10.91
C PHE A 58 -1.53 3.49 9.45
N PHE A 59 -2.51 4.32 9.11
CA PHE A 59 -2.91 4.55 7.73
C PHE A 59 -1.79 5.20 6.92
N ALA A 60 -1.07 6.17 7.47
CA ALA A 60 0.11 6.73 6.82
C ALA A 60 1.21 5.68 6.54
N VAL A 61 1.34 4.66 7.39
CA VAL A 61 2.22 3.51 7.11
C VAL A 61 1.70 2.71 5.93
N LEU A 62 0.39 2.41 5.86
CA LEU A 62 -0.21 1.69 4.74
C LEU A 62 0.03 2.44 3.42
N GLU A 63 -0.22 3.75 3.38
CA GLU A 63 0.04 4.61 2.22
C GLU A 63 1.52 4.59 1.81
N SER A 64 2.43 4.64 2.78
CA SER A 64 3.87 4.55 2.51
C SER A 64 4.25 3.20 1.88
N ILE A 65 3.68 2.10 2.38
CA ILE A 65 3.90 0.77 1.82
C ILE A 65 3.37 0.72 0.38
N HIS A 66 2.15 1.20 0.11
CA HIS A 66 1.58 1.24 -1.24
C HIS A 66 2.46 2.03 -2.20
N SER A 67 2.87 3.23 -1.83
CA SER A 67 3.76 4.07 -2.64
C SER A 67 5.09 3.36 -2.97
N GLU A 68 5.69 2.68 -1.98
CA GLU A 68 6.92 1.90 -2.21
C GLU A 68 6.68 0.73 -3.17
N LEU A 69 5.56 0.02 -3.04
CA LEU A 69 5.24 -1.13 -3.90
C LEU A 69 4.96 -0.71 -5.34
N TYR A 70 4.29 0.42 -5.56
CA TYR A 70 4.14 0.99 -6.91
C TYR A 70 5.49 1.33 -7.52
N GLY A 71 6.42 1.93 -6.74
CA GLY A 71 7.78 2.21 -7.19
C GLY A 71 8.57 0.94 -7.55
N VAL A 72 8.42 -0.11 -6.74
CA VAL A 72 9.05 -1.43 -7.01
C VAL A 72 8.50 -2.07 -8.29
N ALA A 73 7.18 -2.01 -8.49
CA ALA A 73 6.54 -2.53 -9.70
C ALA A 73 6.96 -1.75 -10.95
N ASP A 74 6.96 -0.42 -10.87
CA ASP A 74 7.39 0.48 -11.95
C ASP A 74 8.84 0.20 -12.37
N HIS A 75 9.74 0.08 -11.41
CA HIS A 75 11.15 -0.24 -11.66
C HIS A 75 11.30 -1.62 -12.32
N ALA A 76 10.65 -2.65 -11.80
CA ALA A 76 10.72 -4.00 -12.35
C ALA A 76 10.18 -4.08 -13.79
N LEU A 77 9.09 -3.36 -14.09
CA LEU A 77 8.52 -3.26 -15.43
C LEU A 77 9.45 -2.52 -16.38
N SER A 78 10.10 -1.44 -15.93
CA SER A 78 11.06 -0.69 -16.70
C SER A 78 12.29 -1.53 -17.09
N GLU A 79 12.85 -2.29 -16.13
CA GLU A 79 13.98 -3.19 -16.39
C GLU A 79 13.64 -4.37 -17.30
N ALA A 80 12.38 -4.78 -17.30
CA ALA A 80 11.88 -5.88 -18.13
C ALA A 80 11.48 -5.43 -19.55
N ASN A 81 11.78 -4.20 -19.95
CA ASN A 81 11.43 -3.68 -21.26
C ASN A 81 11.99 -4.59 -22.38
N GLY A 82 11.14 -4.87 -23.39
CA GLY A 82 11.48 -5.79 -24.50
C GLY A 82 11.12 -7.25 -24.25
N LEU A 83 10.73 -7.64 -23.04
CA LEU A 83 10.17 -8.97 -22.77
C LEU A 83 8.67 -9.00 -23.12
N PRO A 84 8.11 -10.21 -23.36
CA PRO A 84 6.65 -10.37 -23.52
C PRO A 84 5.86 -9.78 -22.34
N PRO A 85 4.66 -9.25 -22.56
CA PRO A 85 3.82 -8.64 -21.51
C PRO A 85 3.64 -9.52 -20.26
N SER A 86 3.42 -10.84 -20.43
CA SER A 86 3.27 -11.80 -19.35
C SER A 86 4.54 -11.95 -18.49
N GLU A 87 5.72 -11.93 -19.11
CA GLU A 87 6.99 -12.02 -18.39
C GLU A 87 7.29 -10.73 -17.62
N ARG A 88 6.99 -9.57 -18.22
CA ARG A 88 7.10 -8.26 -17.53
C ARG A 88 6.21 -8.21 -16.31
N ALA A 89 4.95 -8.60 -16.47
CA ALA A 89 3.99 -8.65 -15.39
C ALA A 89 4.44 -9.61 -14.26
N ALA A 90 4.90 -10.82 -14.61
CA ALA A 90 5.42 -11.80 -13.65
C ALA A 90 6.62 -11.26 -12.85
N LYS A 91 7.55 -10.55 -13.51
CA LYS A 91 8.70 -9.92 -12.84
C LYS A 91 8.26 -8.84 -11.84
N ALA A 92 7.30 -7.99 -12.21
CA ALA A 92 6.78 -6.97 -11.32
C ALA A 92 6.11 -7.58 -10.08
N VAL A 93 5.25 -8.60 -10.24
CA VAL A 93 4.64 -9.34 -9.12
C VAL A 93 5.69 -9.92 -8.20
N LEU A 94 6.68 -10.60 -8.78
CA LEU A 94 7.73 -11.25 -8.00
C LEU A 94 8.57 -10.21 -7.20
N ALA A 95 8.85 -9.06 -7.80
CA ALA A 95 9.56 -7.96 -7.12
C ALA A 95 8.76 -7.42 -5.94
N VAL A 96 7.44 -7.18 -6.12
CA VAL A 96 6.53 -6.75 -5.06
C VAL A 96 6.45 -7.79 -3.94
N CYS A 97 6.27 -9.08 -4.27
CA CYS A 97 6.23 -10.15 -3.27
C CYS A 97 7.53 -10.25 -2.46
N ARG A 98 8.68 -10.13 -3.12
CA ARG A 98 9.99 -10.11 -2.45
C ARG A 98 10.09 -8.91 -1.50
N ARG A 99 9.74 -7.71 -1.97
CA ARG A 99 9.78 -6.49 -1.14
C ARG A 99 8.95 -6.64 0.14
N LEU A 100 7.74 -7.19 0.02
CA LEU A 100 6.86 -7.45 1.17
C LEU A 100 7.43 -8.49 2.14
N SER A 101 8.02 -9.55 1.60
CA SER A 101 8.67 -10.60 2.41
C SER A 101 9.87 -10.03 3.16
N ASP A 102 10.73 -9.27 2.48
CA ASP A 102 11.97 -8.74 3.04
C ASP A 102 11.73 -7.71 4.16
N THR A 103 10.62 -6.96 4.07
CA THR A 103 10.26 -5.94 5.08
C THR A 103 9.35 -6.45 6.18
N GLY A 104 8.70 -7.59 5.97
CA GLY A 104 7.67 -8.12 6.86
C GLY A 104 6.35 -7.35 6.82
N ASP A 105 6.18 -6.40 5.89
CA ASP A 105 4.96 -5.58 5.80
C ASP A 105 3.70 -6.40 5.54
N MET A 106 3.84 -7.60 4.94
CA MET A 106 2.74 -8.54 4.77
C MET A 106 2.05 -8.86 6.10
N ILE A 107 2.81 -8.93 7.21
CA ILE A 107 2.26 -9.19 8.56
C ILE A 107 1.25 -8.11 8.94
N PHE A 108 1.58 -6.83 8.68
CA PHE A 108 0.68 -5.71 8.96
C PHE A 108 -0.55 -5.73 8.04
N ILE A 109 -0.34 -5.98 6.75
CA ILE A 109 -1.42 -6.03 5.75
C ILE A 109 -2.43 -7.11 6.10
N GLU A 110 -1.98 -8.32 6.40
CA GLU A 110 -2.86 -9.46 6.71
C GLU A 110 -3.60 -9.31 8.06
N ASN A 111 -2.92 -8.78 9.07
CA ASN A 111 -3.47 -8.79 10.43
C ASN A 111 -4.25 -7.54 10.80
N ASP A 112 -3.84 -6.37 10.28
CA ASP A 112 -4.36 -5.09 10.78
C ASP A 112 -5.03 -4.21 9.72
N ALA A 113 -4.64 -4.28 8.42
CA ALA A 113 -5.11 -3.35 7.39
C ALA A 113 -6.64 -3.35 7.27
N LYS A 114 -7.28 -4.52 7.31
CA LYS A 114 -8.74 -4.63 7.28
C LYS A 114 -9.42 -3.88 8.43
N LEU A 115 -8.95 -4.11 9.66
CA LEU A 115 -9.50 -3.45 10.83
C LEU A 115 -9.21 -1.95 10.82
N LEU A 116 -8.03 -1.56 10.35
CA LEU A 116 -7.65 -0.18 10.17
C LEU A 116 -8.63 0.54 9.25
N LEU A 117 -8.82 0.03 8.04
CA LEU A 117 -9.73 0.61 7.04
C LEU A 117 -11.18 0.69 7.54
N GLN A 118 -11.66 -0.29 8.32
CA GLN A 118 -12.99 -0.24 8.94
C GLN A 118 -13.16 0.91 9.94
N ARG A 119 -12.07 1.42 10.52
CA ARG A 119 -12.08 2.49 11.51
C ARG A 119 -11.85 3.89 10.94
N LEU A 120 -11.44 3.98 9.68
CA LEU A 120 -11.23 5.27 9.02
C LEU A 120 -12.55 5.90 8.58
N PRO A 121 -12.60 7.24 8.50
CA PRO A 121 -13.69 7.96 7.86
C PRO A 121 -13.89 7.53 6.40
N GLU A 122 -15.13 7.59 5.93
CA GLU A 122 -15.48 7.13 4.56
C GLU A 122 -14.81 7.97 3.47
N ASP A 123 -14.67 9.26 3.67
CA ASP A 123 -13.98 10.17 2.74
C ASP A 123 -12.51 9.79 2.57
N ILE A 124 -11.80 9.49 3.66
CA ILE A 124 -10.40 9.02 3.62
C ILE A 124 -10.30 7.69 2.85
N LYS A 125 -11.19 6.74 3.13
CA LYS A 125 -11.22 5.46 2.41
C LYS A 125 -11.49 5.63 0.92
N ASN A 126 -12.41 6.51 0.56
CA ASN A 126 -12.77 6.75 -0.84
C ASN A 126 -11.61 7.36 -1.63
N VAL A 127 -10.87 8.30 -1.02
CA VAL A 127 -9.65 8.87 -1.61
C VAL A 127 -8.60 7.78 -1.82
N HIS A 128 -8.27 7.04 -0.76
CA HIS A 128 -7.32 5.92 -0.83
C HIS A 128 -7.64 4.93 -1.95
N TYR A 129 -8.90 4.57 -2.03
CA TYR A 129 -9.37 3.64 -3.04
C TYR A 129 -9.30 4.17 -4.47
N HIS A 130 -9.59 5.43 -4.66
CA HIS A 130 -9.48 6.07 -5.96
C HIS A 130 -8.01 6.23 -6.38
N ASP A 131 -7.13 6.56 -5.44
CA ASP A 131 -5.71 6.74 -5.70
C ASP A 131 -5.05 5.40 -6.09
N ASP A 132 -5.37 4.32 -5.38
CA ASP A 132 -4.88 2.97 -5.71
C ASP A 132 -5.31 2.54 -7.11
N GLU A 133 -6.61 2.69 -7.45
CA GLU A 133 -7.11 2.37 -8.78
C GLU A 133 -6.40 3.20 -9.87
N THR A 134 -6.18 4.48 -9.60
CA THR A 134 -5.52 5.39 -10.52
C THR A 134 -4.06 5.01 -10.74
N HIS A 135 -3.31 4.70 -9.67
CA HIS A 135 -1.91 4.29 -9.77
C HIS A 135 -1.76 2.99 -10.58
N ILE A 136 -2.60 1.99 -10.30
CA ILE A 136 -2.58 0.71 -11.03
C ILE A 136 -2.88 0.95 -12.51
N ARG A 137 -3.93 1.71 -12.82
CA ARG A 137 -4.32 2.01 -14.20
C ARG A 137 -3.19 2.71 -14.96
N LEU A 138 -2.61 3.75 -14.38
CA LEU A 138 -1.51 4.48 -14.99
C LEU A 138 -0.27 3.60 -15.20
N LEU A 139 0.04 2.70 -14.26
CA LEU A 139 1.14 1.77 -14.39
C LEU A 139 0.91 0.78 -15.56
N LEU A 140 -0.30 0.20 -15.65
CA LEU A 140 -0.66 -0.71 -16.73
C LEU A 140 -0.67 -0.02 -18.11
N GLU A 141 -1.17 1.21 -18.18
CA GLU A 141 -1.17 2.03 -19.41
C GLU A 141 0.26 2.39 -19.83
N LYS A 142 1.12 2.82 -18.90
CA LYS A 142 2.52 3.20 -19.15
C LYS A 142 3.32 2.07 -19.81
N TYR A 143 3.04 0.82 -19.44
CA TYR A 143 3.79 -0.34 -19.92
C TYR A 143 3.02 -1.17 -20.95
N ASP A 144 1.91 -0.67 -21.48
CA ASP A 144 1.07 -1.38 -22.44
C ASP A 144 0.66 -2.78 -21.96
N LEU A 145 0.25 -2.84 -20.68
CA LEU A 145 -0.24 -4.05 -20.01
C LEU A 145 -1.76 -3.96 -19.74
N ALA A 146 -2.41 -2.85 -20.13
CA ALA A 146 -3.83 -2.68 -19.93
C ALA A 146 -4.60 -3.72 -20.76
N PRO A 147 -5.57 -4.45 -20.19
CA PRO A 147 -6.37 -5.42 -20.92
C PRO A 147 -7.13 -4.73 -22.06
N ASN A 148 -7.16 -5.36 -23.23
CA ASN A 148 -7.91 -4.85 -24.37
C ASN A 148 -9.39 -4.60 -23.99
N ARG A 149 -9.83 -3.34 -24.05
CA ARG A 149 -11.16 -2.89 -23.62
C ARG A 149 -12.27 -3.41 -24.55
N GLY A 150 -12.57 -4.70 -24.57
CA GLY A 150 -13.57 -5.23 -25.49
C GLY A 150 -14.17 -6.58 -25.17
N SER A 151 -13.71 -7.29 -24.17
CA SER A 151 -14.26 -8.62 -23.88
C SER A 151 -15.30 -8.60 -22.75
N GLN A 152 -16.37 -9.38 -22.89
CA GLN A 152 -17.32 -9.65 -21.80
C GLN A 152 -16.64 -10.20 -20.54
N ARG A 153 -15.45 -10.80 -20.71
CA ARG A 153 -14.59 -11.27 -19.61
C ARG A 153 -14.05 -10.11 -18.76
N ASP A 154 -13.65 -9.00 -19.38
CA ASP A 154 -13.11 -7.82 -18.63
C ASP A 154 -14.17 -7.17 -17.74
N ALA A 155 -15.44 -7.16 -18.17
CA ALA A 155 -16.55 -6.69 -17.33
C ALA A 155 -16.78 -7.63 -16.13
N ALA A 156 -16.69 -8.95 -16.33
CA ALA A 156 -16.85 -9.95 -15.28
C ALA A 156 -15.68 -9.93 -14.29
N ILE A 157 -14.45 -9.73 -14.76
CA ILE A 157 -13.24 -9.60 -13.94
C ILE A 157 -13.32 -8.32 -13.10
N ARG A 158 -13.65 -7.18 -13.69
CA ARG A 158 -13.88 -5.92 -12.95
C ARG A 158 -14.95 -6.07 -11.88
N HIS A 159 -16.06 -6.72 -12.20
CA HIS A 159 -17.14 -6.95 -11.24
C HIS A 159 -16.70 -7.85 -10.09
N LYS A 160 -15.91 -8.88 -10.39
CA LYS A 160 -15.34 -9.80 -9.41
C LYS A 160 -14.24 -9.14 -8.55
N VAL A 161 -13.41 -8.29 -9.16
CA VAL A 161 -12.40 -7.47 -8.48
C VAL A 161 -13.07 -6.47 -7.54
N ILE A 162 -14.08 -5.71 -8.00
CA ILE A 162 -14.87 -4.80 -7.16
C ILE A 162 -15.62 -5.56 -6.05
N PHE A 163 -16.12 -6.75 -6.31
CA PHE A 163 -16.78 -7.60 -5.32
C PHE A 163 -15.79 -8.11 -4.25
N LEU A 164 -14.62 -8.58 -4.67
CA LEU A 164 -13.53 -9.00 -3.79
C LEU A 164 -12.95 -7.81 -3.02
N GLN A 165 -12.88 -6.64 -3.63
CA GLN A 165 -12.50 -5.37 -3.01
C GLN A 165 -13.41 -5.01 -1.81
N LYS A 166 -14.69 -5.30 -1.90
CA LYS A 166 -15.64 -5.06 -0.80
C LYS A 166 -15.60 -6.12 0.29
N GLN A 167 -15.08 -7.30 -0.01
CA GLN A 167 -15.05 -8.44 0.94
C GLN A 167 -13.69 -8.69 1.60
N THR A 168 -12.60 -8.32 0.93
CA THR A 168 -11.23 -8.51 1.44
C THR A 168 -10.45 -7.24 1.24
N ASP A 169 -10.04 -6.57 2.33
CA ASP A 169 -9.17 -5.39 2.30
C ASP A 169 -7.74 -5.70 1.80
N VAL A 170 -7.59 -6.69 0.97
CA VAL A 170 -6.31 -7.15 0.44
C VAL A 170 -6.17 -6.67 -1.00
N ARG A 171 -6.08 -5.35 -1.19
CA ARG A 171 -5.88 -4.75 -2.53
C ARG A 171 -4.53 -5.02 -3.12
N LEU A 172 -3.52 -5.27 -2.29
CA LEU A 172 -2.24 -5.76 -2.78
C LEU A 172 -2.38 -7.11 -3.48
N VAL A 173 -3.28 -7.99 -3.00
CA VAL A 173 -3.66 -9.22 -3.70
C VAL A 173 -4.34 -8.90 -5.03
N ILE A 174 -5.02 -7.76 -5.17
CA ILE A 174 -5.68 -7.36 -6.42
C ILE A 174 -4.65 -6.89 -7.45
N VAL A 175 -3.68 -6.07 -7.06
CA VAL A 175 -2.56 -5.72 -7.95
C VAL A 175 -1.87 -7.00 -8.43
N VAL A 176 -1.61 -7.93 -7.52
CA VAL A 176 -1.03 -9.23 -7.82
C VAL A 176 -1.99 -10.06 -8.70
N MET A 177 -3.30 -10.05 -8.45
CA MET A 177 -4.27 -10.82 -9.24
C MET A 177 -4.59 -10.19 -10.59
N ASP A 178 -4.67 -8.86 -10.72
CA ASP A 178 -4.84 -8.20 -12.03
C ASP A 178 -3.63 -8.45 -12.92
N ILE A 179 -2.42 -8.46 -12.34
CA ILE A 179 -1.21 -8.85 -13.07
C ILE A 179 -1.22 -10.36 -13.40
N PHE A 180 -1.71 -11.24 -12.52
CA PHE A 180 -1.91 -12.66 -12.81
C PHE A 180 -2.93 -12.88 -13.92
N ASP A 181 -3.99 -12.09 -14.01
CA ASP A 181 -4.97 -12.19 -15.09
C ASP A 181 -4.40 -11.72 -16.44
N VAL A 182 -3.53 -10.70 -16.46
CA VAL A 182 -2.75 -10.32 -17.65
C VAL A 182 -1.82 -11.47 -18.08
N ILE A 183 -1.12 -12.11 -17.15
CA ILE A 183 -0.27 -13.27 -17.43
C ILE A 183 -1.10 -14.43 -18.02
N ARG A 184 -2.26 -14.73 -17.43
CA ARG A 184 -3.14 -15.82 -17.86
C ARG A 184 -3.78 -15.61 -19.23
N GLN A 185 -3.98 -14.35 -19.65
CA GLN A 185 -4.54 -14.02 -20.97
C GLN A 185 -3.49 -14.00 -22.07
N SER A 186 -2.20 -13.98 -21.70
CA SER A 186 -1.06 -13.97 -22.63
C SER A 186 -0.51 -15.38 -22.90
N LEU A 187 -1.02 -16.41 -22.19
CA LEU A 187 -0.77 -17.85 -22.41
C LEU A 187 -1.90 -18.47 -23.22
#